data_a317f22030879eaac5ca109d43061735
#
_entry.id   a317f22030879eaac5ca109d43061735
#
_cell.length_a   1.000
_cell.length_b   1.000
_cell.length_c   1.000
_cell.angle_alpha   90.00
_cell.angle_beta   90.00
_cell.angle_gamma   90.00
#
_symmetry.space_group_name_H-M   'P 1'
#
loop_
_entity.id
_entity.type
_entity.pdbx_description
1 polymer ?
#
loop_
_entity_poly.entity_id
_entity_poly.type
_entity_poly.pdbx_seq_one_letter_code
_entity_poly.pdbx_strand_id
1 'polypeptide(L)'
;MCVPYNRFSIAVLTSVKSTFVAPFESSVPTMQFRILASGLALWLLLFAATPMPAGAATAEELGEVTRLHRSGESAAALERAERVLATQPKDAQMRFLKSVILVDIGRSADAQPILQQLVQDYPELAEPHNNLAAIHAAAGDYGKARAELEEAIRLNPGYAPAHENLGDVHALLAAQSYARALRLEPASATLPRKLALVRQLTAISSEPRAAPPQPAARPASAARR
;
A
#
# COMPACT_ATOMS: atom_id res chain seq x y z
N MET A 1 8.28 -22.87 20.14
CA MET A 1 6.85 -22.70 19.85
C MET A 1 6.72 -21.52 18.93
N CYS A 2 6.60 -21.76 17.61
CA CYS A 2 6.37 -20.70 16.62
C CYS A 2 4.94 -20.20 16.78
N VAL A 3 4.79 -18.92 17.15
CA VAL A 3 3.51 -18.23 17.09
C VAL A 3 3.18 -18.06 15.60
N PRO A 4 2.00 -18.51 15.11
CA PRO A 4 1.64 -18.29 13.73
C PRO A 4 1.52 -16.78 13.49
N TYR A 5 2.27 -16.28 12.54
CA TYR A 5 2.24 -14.92 12.04
C TYR A 5 0.84 -14.63 11.50
N ASN A 6 0.08 -13.83 12.23
CA ASN A 6 -1.28 -13.46 11.89
C ASN A 6 -1.22 -12.43 10.76
N ARG A 7 -1.45 -12.86 9.52
CA ARG A 7 -1.47 -11.98 8.34
C ARG A 7 -2.73 -11.13 8.37
N PHE A 8 -2.65 -9.95 8.97
CA PHE A 8 -3.61 -8.90 8.68
C PHE A 8 -3.65 -8.67 7.16
N SER A 9 -4.85 -8.60 6.62
CA SER A 9 -5.06 -8.46 5.18
C SER A 9 -4.45 -7.16 4.67
N ILE A 10 -3.28 -7.25 4.04
CA ILE A 10 -2.67 -6.13 3.34
C ILE A 10 -3.36 -6.03 1.97
N ALA A 11 -4.57 -5.49 2.00
CA ALA A 11 -5.33 -5.21 0.78
C ALA A 11 -4.83 -3.91 0.12
N VAL A 12 -3.64 -3.93 -0.46
CA VAL A 12 -3.01 -2.69 -0.93
C VAL A 12 -2.80 -2.61 -2.44
N LEU A 13 -2.90 -3.70 -3.18
CA LEU A 13 -2.48 -3.66 -4.58
C LEU A 13 -3.62 -3.57 -5.61
N THR A 14 -4.88 -3.40 -5.20
CA THR A 14 -5.99 -3.33 -6.17
C THR A 14 -6.64 -1.95 -6.32
N SER A 15 -6.23 -0.93 -5.58
CA SER A 15 -6.88 0.39 -5.64
C SER A 15 -5.96 1.56 -5.98
N VAL A 16 -4.88 1.34 -6.73
CA VAL A 16 -4.26 2.45 -7.46
C VAL A 16 -5.08 2.67 -8.73
N LYS A 17 -6.32 3.11 -8.59
CA LYS A 17 -7.02 3.80 -9.67
C LYS A 17 -6.40 5.18 -9.78
N SER A 18 -5.67 5.36 -10.87
CA SER A 18 -5.33 6.62 -11.51
C SER A 18 -6.43 7.69 -11.28
N THR A 19 -6.23 8.54 -10.30
CA THR A 19 -7.08 9.73 -10.11
C THR A 19 -6.15 10.92 -9.82
N PHE A 20 -5.17 11.12 -10.71
CA PHE A 20 -4.42 12.37 -10.72
C PHE A 20 -3.84 12.65 -12.10
N VAL A 21 -4.69 12.95 -13.07
CA VAL A 21 -4.33 13.79 -14.23
C VAL A 21 -5.59 14.54 -14.63
N ALA A 22 -5.73 15.76 -14.15
CA ALA A 22 -6.54 16.74 -14.84
C ALA A 22 -5.68 17.38 -15.94
N PRO A 23 -6.09 17.39 -17.20
CA PRO A 23 -5.42 18.17 -18.21
C PRO A 23 -5.75 19.65 -17.99
N PHE A 24 -4.74 20.43 -17.67
CA PHE A 24 -4.83 21.89 -17.75
C PHE A 24 -4.73 22.27 -19.23
N GLU A 25 -5.88 22.46 -19.88
CA GLU A 25 -5.94 23.10 -21.19
C GLU A 25 -5.64 24.59 -21.04
N SER A 26 -4.43 24.97 -21.36
CA SER A 26 -4.07 26.37 -21.61
C SER A 26 -4.24 26.65 -23.11
N SER A 27 -5.31 27.30 -23.47
CA SER A 27 -5.50 27.93 -24.77
C SER A 27 -4.51 29.08 -24.92
N VAL A 28 -3.51 28.91 -25.78
CA VAL A 28 -2.62 30.00 -26.21
C VAL A 28 -3.08 30.47 -27.57
N PRO A 29 -3.34 31.78 -27.77
CA PRO A 29 -3.73 32.32 -29.07
C PRO A 29 -2.55 32.29 -30.02
N THR A 30 -2.77 31.79 -31.21
CA THR A 30 -1.86 31.82 -32.35
C THR A 30 -1.64 33.25 -32.79
N MET A 31 -0.46 33.81 -32.50
CA MET A 31 0.01 35.05 -33.08
C MET A 31 1.05 34.73 -34.16
N GLN A 32 0.63 34.91 -35.40
CA GLN A 32 1.50 34.77 -36.56
C GLN A 32 2.53 35.90 -36.58
N PHE A 33 3.81 35.59 -36.48
CA PHE A 33 4.88 36.52 -36.83
C PHE A 33 5.68 35.96 -38.02
N ARG A 34 5.47 36.60 -39.18
CA ARG A 34 6.35 36.48 -40.34
C ARG A 34 7.56 37.39 -40.07
N ILE A 35 8.76 36.87 -39.97
CA ILE A 35 10.01 37.64 -40.20
C ILE A 35 11.10 36.69 -40.75
N LEU A 36 11.40 36.89 -42.00
CA LEU A 36 12.68 37.05 -42.68
C LEU A 36 13.88 36.17 -42.24
N ALA A 37 14.31 35.41 -43.22
CA ALA A 37 15.58 34.71 -43.29
C ALA A 37 16.77 35.69 -43.28
N SER A 38 17.75 35.44 -42.43
CA SER A 38 19.18 35.68 -42.64
C SER A 38 19.94 35.39 -41.34
N GLY A 39 20.83 34.42 -41.30
CA GLY A 39 21.69 34.14 -40.14
C GLY A 39 22.02 32.67 -39.99
N LEU A 40 22.65 32.09 -41.02
CA LEU A 40 23.23 30.78 -40.94
C LEU A 40 24.41 30.74 -39.95
N ALA A 41 24.54 29.63 -39.27
CA ALA A 41 25.75 29.08 -38.64
C ALA A 41 26.22 29.80 -37.37
N LEU A 42 25.77 29.30 -36.18
CA LEU A 42 26.58 28.97 -34.99
C LEU A 42 25.72 28.60 -33.77
N TRP A 43 24.72 27.76 -33.92
CA TRP A 43 23.90 27.27 -32.75
C TRP A 43 23.77 25.77 -32.71
N LEU A 44 24.82 25.08 -33.07
CA LEU A 44 24.89 23.61 -33.00
C LEU A 44 25.97 23.19 -32.01
N LEU A 45 25.85 23.50 -30.72
CA LEU A 45 26.64 22.89 -29.64
C LEU A 45 26.24 23.42 -28.26
N LEU A 46 24.94 23.61 -27.98
CA LEU A 46 24.47 23.70 -26.60
C LEU A 46 23.17 22.89 -26.47
N PHE A 47 23.23 21.59 -26.75
CA PHE A 47 22.28 20.67 -26.18
C PHE A 47 22.64 20.59 -24.68
N ALA A 48 22.29 21.67 -23.96
CA ALA A 48 22.30 21.65 -22.52
C ALA A 48 21.42 20.47 -22.13
N ALA A 49 22.02 19.45 -21.52
CA ALA A 49 21.30 18.42 -20.79
C ALA A 49 20.40 19.14 -19.79
N THR A 50 19.16 19.40 -20.18
CA THR A 50 18.16 19.87 -19.24
C THR A 50 18.08 18.78 -18.18
N PRO A 51 18.38 19.09 -16.90
CA PRO A 51 18.14 18.11 -15.86
C PRO A 51 16.66 17.77 -15.96
N MET A 52 16.35 16.51 -16.31
CA MET A 52 14.99 16.01 -16.17
C MET A 52 14.58 16.32 -14.73
N PRO A 53 13.41 16.92 -14.49
CA PRO A 53 12.94 17.10 -13.14
C PRO A 53 13.00 15.73 -12.47
N ALA A 54 13.55 15.67 -11.26
CA ALA A 54 13.54 14.49 -10.43
C ALA A 54 12.05 14.21 -10.11
N GLY A 55 11.37 13.58 -11.06
CA GLY A 55 9.96 13.24 -11.01
C GLY A 55 9.75 12.03 -10.14
N ALA A 56 8.50 11.81 -9.75
CA ALA A 56 8.05 10.57 -9.13
C ALA A 56 8.51 9.34 -9.94
N ALA A 57 8.68 8.20 -9.29
CA ALA A 57 8.98 6.94 -9.96
C ALA A 57 8.02 6.74 -11.14
N THR A 58 8.55 6.35 -12.29
CA THR A 58 7.71 6.15 -13.45
C THR A 58 6.69 5.04 -13.19
N ALA A 59 5.53 5.11 -13.83
CA ALA A 59 4.53 4.05 -13.75
C ALA A 59 5.11 2.67 -14.14
N GLU A 60 6.10 2.66 -15.02
CA GLU A 60 6.84 1.47 -15.44
C GLU A 60 7.66 0.87 -14.27
N GLU A 61 8.42 1.70 -13.53
CA GLU A 61 9.20 1.25 -12.37
C GLU A 61 8.31 0.68 -11.26
N LEU A 62 7.21 1.37 -10.95
CA LEU A 62 6.21 0.89 -9.98
C LEU A 62 5.57 -0.42 -10.46
N GLY A 63 5.24 -0.52 -11.76
CA GLY A 63 4.69 -1.72 -12.36
C GLY A 63 5.64 -2.91 -12.26
N GLU A 64 6.92 -2.71 -12.55
CA GLU A 64 7.92 -3.76 -12.50
C GLU A 64 8.20 -4.24 -11.08
N VAL A 65 8.35 -3.34 -10.10
CA VAL A 65 8.49 -3.71 -8.68
C VAL A 65 7.27 -4.50 -8.20
N THR A 66 6.07 -4.06 -8.59
CA THR A 66 4.82 -4.75 -8.26
C THR A 66 4.77 -6.14 -8.89
N ARG A 67 5.20 -6.28 -10.14
CA ARG A 67 5.24 -7.56 -10.86
C ARG A 67 6.18 -8.54 -10.16
N LEU A 68 7.41 -8.12 -9.87
CA LEU A 68 8.41 -8.93 -9.16
C LEU A 68 7.89 -9.40 -7.80
N HIS A 69 7.26 -8.50 -7.05
CA HIS A 69 6.68 -8.86 -5.76
C HIS A 69 5.56 -9.90 -5.89
N ARG A 70 4.64 -9.72 -6.85
CA ARG A 70 3.54 -10.66 -7.10
C ARG A 70 4.00 -12.04 -7.60
N SER A 71 5.13 -12.09 -8.31
CA SER A 71 5.74 -13.37 -8.74
C SER A 71 6.51 -14.08 -7.62
N GLY A 72 6.56 -13.51 -6.41
CA GLY A 72 7.29 -14.07 -5.26
C GLY A 72 8.79 -13.70 -5.23
N GLU A 73 9.25 -12.89 -6.18
CA GLU A 73 10.62 -12.41 -6.31
C GLU A 73 10.86 -11.16 -5.42
N SER A 74 10.46 -11.25 -4.14
CA SER A 74 10.47 -10.09 -3.23
C SER A 74 11.85 -9.48 -3.00
N ALA A 75 12.92 -10.29 -3.08
CA ALA A 75 14.30 -9.78 -2.98
C ALA A 75 14.65 -8.88 -4.17
N ALA A 76 14.32 -9.30 -5.39
CA ALA A 76 14.54 -8.51 -6.61
C ALA A 76 13.66 -7.26 -6.62
N ALA A 77 12.42 -7.37 -6.13
CA ALA A 77 11.52 -6.23 -5.97
C ALA A 77 12.09 -5.16 -5.03
N LEU A 78 12.63 -5.57 -3.87
CA LEU A 78 13.27 -4.66 -2.92
C LEU A 78 14.51 -3.98 -3.52
N GLU A 79 15.38 -4.76 -4.16
CA GLU A 79 16.57 -4.22 -4.82
C GLU A 79 16.21 -3.17 -5.89
N ARG A 80 15.17 -3.45 -6.69
CA ARG A 80 14.67 -2.51 -7.68
C ARG A 80 14.11 -1.25 -7.05
N ALA A 81 13.28 -1.39 -6.00
CA ALA A 81 12.73 -0.27 -5.26
C ALA A 81 13.83 0.61 -4.63
N GLU A 82 14.88 0.00 -4.10
CA GLU A 82 16.03 0.71 -3.53
C GLU A 82 16.82 1.48 -4.59
N ARG A 83 17.02 0.93 -5.78
CA ARG A 83 17.65 1.66 -6.90
C ARG A 83 16.85 2.90 -7.30
N VAL A 84 15.53 2.78 -7.37
CA VAL A 84 14.67 3.92 -7.67
C VAL A 84 14.76 4.97 -6.57
N LEU A 85 14.65 4.54 -5.30
CA LEU A 85 14.72 5.44 -4.16
C LEU A 85 16.11 6.09 -3.95
N ALA A 86 17.18 5.52 -4.48
CA ALA A 86 18.50 6.14 -4.48
C ALA A 86 18.54 7.43 -5.32
N THR A 87 17.74 7.49 -6.37
CA THR A 87 17.62 8.68 -7.24
C THR A 87 16.44 9.56 -6.89
N GLN A 88 15.39 8.97 -6.30
CA GLN A 88 14.13 9.61 -5.95
C GLN A 88 13.72 9.30 -4.49
N PRO A 89 14.49 9.78 -3.49
CA PRO A 89 14.31 9.36 -2.08
C PRO A 89 12.98 9.78 -1.47
N LYS A 90 12.29 10.75 -2.07
CA LYS A 90 10.99 11.27 -1.60
C LYS A 90 9.80 10.70 -2.37
N ASP A 91 10.00 9.74 -3.28
CA ASP A 91 8.87 9.13 -3.99
C ASP A 91 7.97 8.37 -3.01
N ALA A 92 6.77 8.91 -2.76
CA ALA A 92 5.84 8.37 -1.79
C ALA A 92 5.33 6.97 -2.19
N GLN A 93 5.05 6.76 -3.48
CA GLN A 93 4.49 5.51 -3.97
C GLN A 93 5.52 4.38 -3.89
N MET A 94 6.78 4.65 -4.27
CA MET A 94 7.84 3.66 -4.18
C MET A 94 8.23 3.35 -2.73
N ARG A 95 8.28 4.36 -1.85
CA ARG A 95 8.48 4.16 -0.39
C ARG A 95 7.37 3.31 0.21
N PHE A 96 6.13 3.59 -0.16
CA PHE A 96 4.98 2.81 0.28
C PHE A 96 5.06 1.37 -0.23
N LEU A 97 5.31 1.16 -1.52
CA LEU A 97 5.47 -0.17 -2.10
C LEU A 97 6.60 -0.96 -1.44
N LYS A 98 7.76 -0.33 -1.18
CA LYS A 98 8.86 -0.94 -0.42
C LYS A 98 8.39 -1.39 0.96
N SER A 99 7.63 -0.56 1.68
CA SER A 99 7.11 -0.91 3.00
C SER A 99 6.15 -2.10 2.97
N VAL A 100 5.29 -2.19 1.96
CA VAL A 100 4.38 -3.32 1.73
C VAL A 100 5.18 -4.61 1.53
N ILE A 101 6.17 -4.60 0.64
CA ILE A 101 7.03 -5.77 0.38
C ILE A 101 7.73 -6.22 1.67
N LEU A 102 8.27 -5.28 2.46
CA LEU A 102 8.92 -5.58 3.73
C LEU A 102 7.97 -6.25 4.73
N VAL A 103 6.73 -5.77 4.84
CA VAL A 103 5.73 -6.39 5.72
C VAL A 103 5.40 -7.81 5.24
N ASP A 104 5.20 -8.00 3.93
CA ASP A 104 4.83 -9.30 3.35
C ASP A 104 5.90 -10.38 3.56
N ILE A 105 7.19 -9.99 3.58
CA ILE A 105 8.29 -10.91 3.88
C ILE A 105 8.63 -11.01 5.36
N GLY A 106 7.79 -10.44 6.25
CA GLY A 106 7.96 -10.51 7.70
C GLY A 106 8.96 -9.51 8.31
N ARG A 107 9.45 -8.54 7.52
CA ARG A 107 10.38 -7.49 7.96
C ARG A 107 9.65 -6.22 8.41
N SER A 108 8.62 -6.39 9.25
CA SER A 108 7.78 -5.27 9.73
C SER A 108 8.58 -4.22 10.51
N ALA A 109 9.65 -4.60 11.19
CA ALA A 109 10.53 -3.66 11.89
C ALA A 109 11.22 -2.67 10.94
N ASP A 110 11.53 -3.10 9.70
CA ASP A 110 12.13 -2.23 8.68
C ASP A 110 11.06 -1.39 7.95
N ALA A 111 9.85 -1.92 7.83
CA ALA A 111 8.73 -1.21 7.20
C ALA A 111 8.19 -0.07 8.06
N GLN A 112 8.13 -0.26 9.37
CA GLN A 112 7.50 0.69 10.30
C GLN A 112 8.08 2.10 10.20
N PRO A 113 9.40 2.34 10.25
CA PRO A 113 9.95 3.69 10.12
C PRO A 113 9.66 4.33 8.76
N ILE A 114 9.59 3.56 7.68
CA ILE A 114 9.22 4.06 6.35
C ILE A 114 7.78 4.58 6.36
N LEU A 115 6.86 3.81 6.94
CA LEU A 115 5.44 4.18 7.05
C LEU A 115 5.25 5.40 7.96
N GLN A 116 5.95 5.44 9.10
CA GLN A 116 5.91 6.59 10.01
C GLN A 116 6.39 7.87 9.33
N GLN A 117 7.46 7.77 8.53
CA GLN A 117 7.95 8.91 7.79
C GLN A 117 6.98 9.32 6.66
N LEU A 118 6.31 8.35 6.01
CA LEU A 118 5.28 8.65 5.01
C LEU A 118 4.10 9.42 5.60
N VAL A 119 3.64 9.06 6.79
CA VAL A 119 2.58 9.79 7.51
C VAL A 119 3.00 11.23 7.83
N GLN A 120 4.28 11.45 8.14
CA GLN A 120 4.79 12.80 8.42
C GLN A 120 4.95 13.63 7.15
N ASP A 121 5.48 13.03 6.07
CA ASP A 121 5.75 13.71 4.82
C ASP A 121 4.48 13.94 3.98
N TYR A 122 3.48 13.06 4.11
CA TYR A 122 2.24 13.03 3.32
C TYR A 122 1.03 12.70 4.22
N PRO A 123 0.62 13.64 5.09
CA PRO A 123 -0.41 13.39 6.11
C PRO A 123 -1.81 13.14 5.56
N GLU A 124 -2.03 13.34 4.26
CA GLU A 124 -3.28 13.08 3.57
C GLU A 124 -3.47 11.63 3.13
N LEU A 125 -2.41 10.80 3.19
CA LEU A 125 -2.47 9.40 2.74
C LEU A 125 -3.06 8.48 3.81
N ALA A 126 -4.14 7.80 3.49
CA ALA A 126 -4.79 6.83 4.37
C ALA A 126 -4.06 5.48 4.45
N GLU A 127 -3.43 5.06 3.36
CA GLU A 127 -2.81 3.75 3.20
C GLU A 127 -1.66 3.49 4.19
N PRO A 128 -0.73 4.44 4.44
CA PRO A 128 0.32 4.24 5.46
C PRO A 128 -0.23 4.01 6.86
N HIS A 129 -1.30 4.72 7.25
CA HIS A 129 -1.98 4.53 8.53
C HIS A 129 -2.56 3.11 8.65
N ASN A 130 -3.24 2.62 7.61
CA ASN A 130 -3.76 1.25 7.59
C ASN A 130 -2.65 0.20 7.76
N ASN A 131 -1.49 0.40 7.14
CA ASN A 131 -0.37 -0.53 7.25
C ASN A 131 0.35 -0.44 8.60
N LEU A 132 0.45 0.76 9.20
CA LEU A 132 0.90 0.91 10.59
C LEU A 132 -0.01 0.18 11.56
N ALA A 133 -1.33 0.27 11.34
CA ALA A 133 -2.30 -0.47 12.14
C ALA A 133 -2.09 -1.99 12.08
N ALA A 134 -1.82 -2.54 10.89
CA ALA A 134 -1.51 -3.95 10.73
C ALA A 134 -0.26 -4.36 11.51
N ILE A 135 0.79 -3.55 11.49
CA ILE A 135 2.02 -3.78 12.28
C ILE A 135 1.71 -3.73 13.79
N HIS A 136 0.97 -2.73 14.26
CA HIS A 136 0.59 -2.61 15.66
C HIS A 136 -0.29 -3.76 16.12
N ALA A 137 -1.24 -4.20 15.30
CA ALA A 137 -2.10 -5.33 15.62
C ALA A 137 -1.30 -6.64 15.70
N ALA A 138 -0.35 -6.87 14.80
CA ALA A 138 0.55 -8.02 14.85
C ALA A 138 1.45 -8.02 16.12
N ALA A 139 1.78 -6.84 16.63
CA ALA A 139 2.50 -6.68 17.89
C ALA A 139 1.60 -6.81 19.14
N GLY A 140 0.27 -6.95 18.97
CA GLY A 140 -0.70 -7.00 20.08
C GLY A 140 -1.11 -5.62 20.62
N ASP A 141 -0.61 -4.53 20.02
CA ASP A 141 -0.91 -3.14 20.38
C ASP A 141 -2.25 -2.68 19.76
N TYR A 142 -3.35 -3.39 20.08
CA TYR A 142 -4.66 -3.15 19.44
C TYR A 142 -5.19 -1.73 19.65
N GLY A 143 -4.80 -1.06 20.74
CA GLY A 143 -5.16 0.34 20.98
C GLY A 143 -4.54 1.27 19.93
N LYS A 144 -3.26 1.10 19.61
CA LYS A 144 -2.59 1.88 18.57
C LYS A 144 -3.13 1.51 17.19
N ALA A 145 -3.32 0.21 16.93
CA ALA A 145 -3.90 -0.25 15.67
C ALA A 145 -5.26 0.40 15.38
N ARG A 146 -6.14 0.49 16.40
CA ARG A 146 -7.42 1.17 16.28
C ARG A 146 -7.26 2.65 15.94
N ALA A 147 -6.38 3.37 16.64
CA ALA A 147 -6.16 4.79 16.40
C ALA A 147 -5.67 5.07 14.97
N GLU A 148 -4.76 4.27 14.47
CA GLU A 148 -4.27 4.38 13.09
C GLU A 148 -5.38 4.11 12.05
N LEU A 149 -6.27 3.14 12.31
CA LEU A 149 -7.39 2.84 11.41
C LEU A 149 -8.48 3.91 11.44
N GLU A 150 -8.78 4.47 12.61
CA GLU A 150 -9.68 5.61 12.74
C GLU A 150 -9.16 6.81 11.95
N GLU A 151 -7.84 7.04 11.95
CA GLU A 151 -7.22 8.10 11.15
C GLU A 151 -7.26 7.78 9.65
N ALA A 152 -6.97 6.55 9.22
CA ALA A 152 -7.12 6.14 7.83
C ALA A 152 -8.54 6.35 7.30
N ILE A 153 -9.57 6.03 8.11
CA ILE A 153 -10.97 6.23 7.77
C ILE A 153 -11.33 7.72 7.75
N ARG A 154 -10.78 8.53 8.65
CA ARG A 154 -10.98 9.99 8.66
C ARG A 154 -10.44 10.62 7.37
N LEU A 155 -9.27 10.18 6.90
CA LEU A 155 -8.65 10.65 5.67
C LEU A 155 -9.39 10.17 4.42
N ASN A 156 -9.81 8.91 4.41
CA ASN A 156 -10.57 8.31 3.31
C ASN A 156 -11.75 7.48 3.85
N PRO A 157 -12.93 8.07 4.03
CA PRO A 157 -14.11 7.37 4.55
C PRO A 157 -14.58 6.18 3.70
N GLY A 158 -14.20 6.13 2.42
CA GLY A 158 -14.51 5.03 1.51
C GLY A 158 -13.46 3.92 1.48
N TYR A 159 -12.44 3.97 2.34
CA TYR A 159 -11.35 3.01 2.32
C TYR A 159 -11.74 1.69 2.99
N ALA A 160 -12.36 0.80 2.23
CA ALA A 160 -12.89 -0.48 2.72
C ALA A 160 -11.88 -1.32 3.51
N PRO A 161 -10.58 -1.43 3.13
CA PRO A 161 -9.60 -2.18 3.92
C PRO A 161 -9.44 -1.66 5.35
N ALA A 162 -9.50 -0.35 5.57
CA ALA A 162 -9.40 0.22 6.93
C ALA A 162 -10.64 -0.11 7.78
N HIS A 163 -11.84 -0.12 7.18
CA HIS A 163 -13.05 -0.54 7.88
C HIS A 163 -13.03 -2.02 8.23
N GLU A 164 -12.56 -2.89 7.32
CA GLU A 164 -12.39 -4.33 7.56
C GLU A 164 -11.41 -4.57 8.71
N ASN A 165 -10.21 -3.99 8.63
CA ASN A 165 -9.18 -4.11 9.66
C ASN A 165 -9.63 -3.54 11.01
N LEU A 166 -10.43 -2.46 11.02
CA LEU A 166 -10.99 -1.90 12.25
C LEU A 166 -11.98 -2.88 12.91
N GLY A 167 -12.80 -3.55 12.11
CA GLY A 167 -13.67 -4.65 12.58
C GLY A 167 -12.86 -5.77 13.25
N ASP A 168 -11.76 -6.19 12.61
CA ASP A 168 -10.87 -7.22 13.14
C ASP A 168 -10.19 -6.81 14.45
N VAL A 169 -9.71 -5.56 14.53
CA VAL A 169 -9.12 -5.00 15.76
C VAL A 169 -10.15 -4.93 16.88
N HIS A 170 -11.40 -4.57 16.60
CA HIS A 170 -12.47 -4.60 17.60
C HIS A 170 -12.76 -6.02 18.11
N ALA A 171 -12.74 -7.00 17.23
CA ALA A 171 -12.87 -8.41 17.62
C ALA A 171 -11.72 -8.86 18.54
N LEU A 172 -10.47 -8.48 18.22
CA LEU A 172 -9.31 -8.77 19.07
C LEU A 172 -9.40 -8.10 20.45
N LEU A 173 -9.84 -6.84 20.50
CA LEU A 173 -10.08 -6.10 21.75
C LEU A 173 -11.20 -6.75 22.57
N ALA A 174 -12.28 -7.21 21.92
CA ALA A 174 -13.35 -7.95 22.58
C ALA A 174 -12.85 -9.27 23.15
N ALA A 175 -12.03 -10.04 22.39
CA ALA A 175 -11.43 -11.28 22.87
C ALA A 175 -10.54 -11.05 24.09
N GLN A 176 -9.72 -10.00 24.07
CA GLN A 176 -8.87 -9.61 25.20
C GLN A 176 -9.72 -9.26 26.44
N SER A 177 -10.81 -8.51 26.24
CA SER A 177 -11.72 -8.09 27.31
C SER A 177 -12.46 -9.27 27.93
N TYR A 178 -13.01 -10.18 27.10
CA TYR A 178 -13.67 -11.39 27.59
C TYR A 178 -12.70 -12.34 28.29
N ALA A 179 -11.48 -12.49 27.79
CA ALA A 179 -10.45 -13.29 28.47
C ALA A 179 -10.08 -12.69 29.84
N ARG A 180 -10.03 -11.36 29.97
CA ARG A 180 -9.79 -10.69 31.24
C ARG A 180 -10.99 -10.90 32.21
N ALA A 181 -12.21 -10.71 31.73
CA ALA A 181 -13.42 -10.92 32.51
C ALA A 181 -13.53 -12.37 33.04
N LEU A 182 -13.21 -13.34 32.19
CA LEU A 182 -13.23 -14.77 32.59
C LEU A 182 -12.19 -15.09 33.66
N ARG A 183 -11.05 -14.41 33.72
CA ARG A 183 -10.08 -14.54 34.81
C ARG A 183 -10.60 -13.95 36.12
N LEU A 184 -11.44 -12.93 36.07
CA LEU A 184 -12.03 -12.28 37.23
C LEU A 184 -13.29 -13.05 37.73
N GLU A 185 -14.01 -13.66 36.79
CA GLU A 185 -15.26 -14.44 37.06
C GLU A 185 -15.20 -15.80 36.39
N PRO A 186 -14.39 -16.75 36.93
CA PRO A 186 -14.21 -18.06 36.29
C PRO A 186 -15.49 -18.92 36.21
N ALA A 187 -16.48 -18.66 37.08
CA ALA A 187 -17.74 -19.38 37.13
C ALA A 187 -18.79 -18.87 36.11
N SER A 188 -18.47 -17.85 35.31
CA SER A 188 -19.41 -17.29 34.33
C SER A 188 -19.77 -18.31 33.27
N ALA A 189 -21.07 -18.58 33.14
CA ALA A 189 -21.60 -19.52 32.11
C ALA A 189 -21.57 -18.91 30.68
N THR A 190 -21.52 -17.61 30.55
CA THR A 190 -21.65 -16.90 29.24
C THR A 190 -20.33 -16.49 28.64
N LEU A 191 -19.33 -16.11 29.45
CA LEU A 191 -18.05 -15.61 28.98
C LEU A 191 -17.27 -16.59 28.09
N PRO A 192 -17.20 -17.91 28.40
CA PRO A 192 -16.52 -18.87 27.53
C PRO A 192 -17.10 -18.89 26.12
N ARG A 193 -18.45 -18.85 26.02
CA ARG A 193 -19.16 -18.85 24.73
C ARG A 193 -18.89 -17.58 23.93
N LYS A 194 -18.93 -16.40 24.56
CA LYS A 194 -18.60 -15.13 23.91
C LYS A 194 -17.16 -15.11 23.40
N LEU A 195 -16.21 -15.57 24.23
CA LEU A 195 -14.80 -15.64 23.84
C LEU A 195 -14.59 -16.61 22.66
N ALA A 196 -15.27 -17.75 22.65
CA ALA A 196 -15.19 -18.71 21.55
C ALA A 196 -15.69 -18.11 20.23
N LEU A 197 -16.83 -17.40 20.22
CA LEU A 197 -17.39 -16.75 19.04
C LEU A 197 -16.46 -15.70 18.47
N VAL A 198 -15.89 -14.86 19.33
CA VAL A 198 -14.97 -13.81 18.87
C VAL A 198 -13.67 -14.43 18.31
N ARG A 199 -13.17 -15.51 18.94
CA ARG A 199 -12.00 -16.23 18.42
C ARG A 199 -12.25 -16.89 17.07
N GLN A 200 -13.46 -17.39 16.82
CA GLN A 200 -13.83 -17.88 15.48
C GLN A 200 -13.81 -16.76 14.45
N LEU A 201 -14.33 -15.58 14.79
CA LEU A 201 -14.30 -14.42 13.90
C LEU A 201 -12.86 -14.03 13.54
N THR A 202 -11.98 -13.92 14.54
CA THR A 202 -10.57 -13.56 14.29
C THR A 202 -9.79 -14.65 13.55
N ALA A 203 -10.20 -15.92 13.62
CA ALA A 203 -9.60 -16.99 12.83
C ALA A 203 -9.92 -16.88 11.34
N ILE A 204 -11.12 -16.42 10.97
CA ILE A 204 -11.50 -16.17 9.57
C ILE A 204 -10.64 -15.07 8.97
N SER A 205 -10.37 -13.99 9.72
CA SER A 205 -9.53 -12.88 9.27
C SER A 205 -8.06 -13.28 9.09
N SER A 206 -7.62 -14.37 9.68
CA SER A 206 -6.25 -14.88 9.55
C SER A 206 -6.05 -15.84 8.37
N GLU A 207 -7.13 -16.24 7.68
CA GLU A 207 -7.01 -17.09 6.49
C GLU A 207 -6.43 -16.31 5.29
N PRO A 208 -5.58 -16.96 4.48
CA PRO A 208 -5.07 -16.32 3.27
C PRO A 208 -6.24 -15.97 2.34
N ARG A 209 -6.42 -14.69 2.04
CA ARG A 209 -7.43 -14.28 1.05
C ARG A 209 -7.12 -14.97 -0.28
N ALA A 210 -8.06 -15.77 -0.77
CA ALA A 210 -7.94 -16.42 -2.07
C ALA A 210 -7.63 -15.35 -3.13
N ALA A 211 -6.59 -15.58 -3.94
CA ALA A 211 -6.29 -14.71 -5.06
C ALA A 211 -7.54 -14.53 -5.93
N PRO A 212 -7.85 -13.32 -6.41
CA PRO A 212 -8.98 -13.13 -7.31
C PRO A 212 -8.84 -14.10 -8.49
N PRO A 213 -9.94 -14.72 -8.96
CA PRO A 213 -9.90 -15.66 -10.04
C PRO A 213 -9.21 -15.01 -11.25
N GLN A 214 -8.12 -15.62 -11.70
CA GLN A 214 -7.46 -15.19 -12.92
C GLN A 214 -8.48 -15.30 -14.06
N PRO A 215 -8.63 -14.26 -14.90
CA PRO A 215 -9.47 -14.39 -16.08
C PRO A 215 -8.98 -15.60 -16.88
N ALA A 216 -9.89 -16.54 -17.12
CA ALA A 216 -9.59 -17.75 -17.86
C ALA A 216 -8.84 -17.39 -19.16
N ALA A 217 -7.68 -17.97 -19.35
CA ALA A 217 -6.91 -17.79 -20.57
C ALA A 217 -7.84 -18.08 -21.75
N ARG A 218 -8.08 -17.07 -22.60
CA ARG A 218 -8.83 -17.26 -23.84
C ARG A 218 -8.17 -18.40 -24.60
N PRO A 219 -8.91 -19.47 -24.97
CA PRO A 219 -8.34 -20.49 -25.80
C PRO A 219 -7.86 -19.82 -27.09
N ALA A 220 -6.61 -20.04 -27.43
CA ALA A 220 -6.05 -19.62 -28.71
C ALA A 220 -6.91 -20.29 -29.81
N SER A 221 -7.81 -19.48 -30.39
CA SER A 221 -8.62 -19.89 -31.52
C SER A 221 -7.67 -20.31 -32.65
N ALA A 222 -7.69 -21.58 -32.96
CA ALA A 222 -6.96 -22.19 -34.03
C ALA A 222 -7.16 -21.41 -35.33
N ALA A 223 -6.14 -20.70 -35.76
CA ALA A 223 -5.97 -20.32 -37.15
C ALA A 223 -5.63 -21.61 -37.93
N ARG A 224 -6.63 -22.26 -38.47
CA ARG A 224 -6.48 -23.23 -39.57
C ARG A 224 -7.45 -22.86 -40.70
N ARG A 225 -6.85 -22.59 -41.81
CA ARG A 225 -7.19 -22.65 -43.23
C ARG A 225 -7.39 -21.29 -43.89
#